data_41726406aab9b34335036184d33525c0
#
_entry.id   41726406aab9b34335036184d33525c0
#
_cell.length_a   1.000
_cell.length_b   1.000
_cell.length_c   1.000
_cell.angle_alpha   90.00
_cell.angle_beta   90.00
_cell.angle_gamma   90.00
#
_symmetry.space_group_name_H-M   'P 1'
#
loop_
_entity.id
_entity.type
_entity.pdbx_description
1 polymer ?
#
loop_
_entity_poly.entity_id
_entity_poly.type
_entity_poly.pdbx_seq_one_letter_code
_entity_poly.pdbx_strand_id
1 'polypeptide(L)'
;MTSDPSAPADLLASPRSNQPEFSVGDIARAIKGVLEGEFGRVRVRGEVSGFKRAGSGHLYFRLKDDDAVLDAVCWRGAAGRLGIQPQDGMEVIATGKITGYPSRSNYQIVVEQVEIAGEGALLKLLEDRRKALAAEGLFAPEKKAPLPFLPNVIGVVSSPTGAVIRDILHRLRDRFPRHVLLWPVSV
;
A
#
# COMPACT_ATOMS: atom_id res chain seq x y z
N MET A 1 4.89 -8.52 88.13
CA MET A 1 5.42 -7.57 87.13
C MET A 1 5.10 -8.11 85.77
N THR A 2 4.08 -7.59 85.28
CA THR A 2 3.39 -8.01 84.07
C THR A 2 3.79 -7.12 82.92
N SER A 3 4.29 -7.66 81.85
CA SER A 3 4.50 -6.94 80.58
C SER A 3 3.57 -7.56 79.57
N ASP A 4 2.60 -6.77 79.18
CA ASP A 4 1.70 -6.95 78.08
C ASP A 4 2.40 -6.47 76.77
N PRO A 5 2.36 -7.23 75.68
CA PRO A 5 2.59 -6.71 74.40
C PRO A 5 1.41 -7.05 73.46
N SER A 6 0.36 -6.31 73.59
CA SER A 6 -0.67 -6.32 72.52
C SER A 6 -0.45 -5.11 71.63
N ALA A 7 0.29 -5.29 70.56
CA ALA A 7 0.32 -4.35 69.44
C ALA A 7 -0.63 -4.89 68.36
N PRO A 8 -1.59 -4.12 67.89
CA PRO A 8 -2.48 -4.57 66.84
C PRO A 8 -1.78 -4.61 65.50
N ALA A 9 -1.70 -5.79 64.92
CA ALA A 9 -1.23 -6.05 63.54
C ALA A 9 -2.33 -5.69 62.51
N ASP A 10 -2.79 -4.44 62.50
CA ASP A 10 -3.85 -4.00 61.56
C ASP A 10 -3.51 -2.69 60.83
N LEU A 11 -2.26 -2.56 60.41
CA LEU A 11 -1.82 -1.34 59.67
C LEU A 11 -1.42 -1.60 58.24
N LEU A 12 -1.78 -2.73 57.61
CA LEU A 12 -1.51 -3.03 56.21
C LEU A 12 -2.77 -3.34 55.41
N ALA A 13 -3.92 -2.82 55.79
CA ALA A 13 -5.07 -2.76 54.92
C ALA A 13 -4.81 -1.66 53.88
N SER A 14 -4.28 -2.05 52.76
CA SER A 14 -4.25 -1.19 51.54
C SER A 14 -5.63 -0.62 51.31
N PRO A 15 -5.78 0.69 50.99
CA PRO A 15 -7.07 1.27 50.73
C PRO A 15 -7.75 0.45 49.64
N ARG A 16 -8.88 -0.14 49.90
CA ARG A 16 -9.72 -0.82 48.91
C ARG A 16 -10.10 0.22 47.88
N SER A 17 -9.42 0.18 46.72
CA SER A 17 -9.75 1.00 45.58
C SER A 17 -11.22 0.73 45.23
N ASN A 18 -12.06 1.77 45.15
CA ASN A 18 -13.45 1.64 44.72
C ASN A 18 -13.53 1.51 43.18
N GLN A 19 -12.39 1.24 42.53
CA GLN A 19 -12.34 0.98 41.10
C GLN A 19 -12.64 -0.49 40.83
N PRO A 20 -13.49 -0.77 39.82
CA PRO A 20 -13.81 -2.15 39.45
C PRO A 20 -12.55 -2.85 38.93
N GLU A 21 -12.31 -4.08 39.39
CA GLU A 21 -11.25 -4.93 38.88
C GLU A 21 -11.72 -5.62 37.60
N PHE A 22 -10.91 -5.56 36.54
CA PHE A 22 -11.14 -6.24 35.28
C PHE A 22 -10.08 -7.32 35.04
N SER A 23 -10.45 -8.44 34.49
CA SER A 23 -9.47 -9.37 33.97
C SER A 23 -8.83 -8.81 32.67
N VAL A 24 -7.63 -9.30 32.34
CA VAL A 24 -6.98 -8.95 31.05
C VAL A 24 -7.87 -9.23 29.85
N GLY A 25 -8.61 -10.34 29.91
CA GLY A 25 -9.56 -10.72 28.86
C GLY A 25 -10.77 -9.78 28.77
N ASP A 26 -11.25 -9.23 29.91
CA ASP A 26 -12.37 -8.29 29.91
C ASP A 26 -11.97 -6.96 29.27
N ILE A 27 -10.80 -6.43 29.61
CA ILE A 27 -10.25 -5.23 28.98
C ILE A 27 -10.02 -5.46 27.48
N ALA A 28 -9.41 -6.57 27.08
CA ALA A 28 -9.16 -6.87 25.68
C ALA A 28 -10.47 -6.99 24.86
N ARG A 29 -11.51 -7.61 25.44
CA ARG A 29 -12.85 -7.67 24.81
C ARG A 29 -13.51 -6.29 24.72
N ALA A 30 -13.43 -5.49 25.78
CA ALA A 30 -13.99 -4.14 25.79
C ALA A 30 -13.33 -3.26 24.72
N ILE A 31 -11.99 -3.24 24.64
CA ILE A 31 -11.25 -2.49 23.61
C ILE A 31 -11.65 -2.96 22.21
N LYS A 32 -11.69 -4.27 21.98
CA LYS A 32 -12.13 -4.85 20.70
C LYS A 32 -13.54 -4.38 20.32
N GLY A 33 -14.48 -4.41 21.28
CA GLY A 33 -15.85 -3.96 21.06
C GLY A 33 -15.95 -2.50 20.68
N VAL A 34 -15.17 -1.63 21.32
CA VAL A 34 -15.10 -0.19 20.98
C VAL A 34 -14.52 0.00 19.57
N LEU A 35 -13.41 -0.67 19.26
CA LEU A 35 -12.79 -0.57 17.93
C LEU A 35 -13.73 -1.03 16.81
N GLU A 36 -14.41 -2.14 17.00
CA GLU A 36 -15.34 -2.68 16.00
C GLU A 36 -16.64 -1.86 15.88
N GLY A 37 -17.06 -1.21 16.95
CA GLY A 37 -18.24 -0.33 16.97
C GLY A 37 -17.99 1.01 16.30
N GLU A 38 -16.87 1.66 16.62
CA GLU A 38 -16.52 2.98 16.08
C GLU A 38 -15.93 2.91 14.65
N PHE A 39 -15.17 1.87 14.34
CA PHE A 39 -14.46 1.71 13.06
C PHE A 39 -14.99 0.51 12.25
N GLY A 40 -16.31 0.43 12.07
CA GLY A 40 -16.98 -0.70 11.43
C GLY A 40 -16.48 -0.99 10.00
N ARG A 41 -16.40 0.02 9.15
CA ARG A 41 -15.79 -0.06 7.80
C ARG A 41 -15.04 1.21 7.49
N VAL A 42 -13.75 1.08 7.25
CA VAL A 42 -12.83 2.21 7.03
C VAL A 42 -12.10 2.07 5.71
N ARG A 43 -11.61 3.20 5.21
CA ARG A 43 -10.65 3.27 4.11
C ARG A 43 -9.36 3.89 4.67
N VAL A 44 -8.27 3.15 4.60
CA VAL A 44 -6.98 3.56 5.13
C VAL A 44 -6.00 3.67 3.97
N ARG A 45 -5.38 4.85 3.82
CA ARG A 45 -4.29 5.09 2.88
C ARG A 45 -2.97 4.85 3.58
N GLY A 46 -2.03 4.20 2.89
CA GLY A 46 -0.69 3.97 3.39
C GLY A 46 0.18 3.20 2.39
N GLU A 47 1.48 3.22 2.63
CA GLU A 47 2.44 2.44 1.89
C GLU A 47 2.48 1.00 2.43
N VAL A 48 2.44 0.03 1.52
CA VAL A 48 2.54 -1.40 1.87
C VAL A 48 3.97 -1.75 2.26
N SER A 49 4.14 -2.45 3.37
CA SER A 49 5.43 -2.97 3.80
C SER A 49 5.33 -4.36 4.44
N GLY A 50 6.36 -5.19 4.26
CA GLY A 50 6.43 -6.52 4.85
C GLY A 50 5.39 -7.49 4.31
N PHE A 51 5.05 -7.39 3.04
CA PHE A 51 4.07 -8.25 2.38
C PHE A 51 4.49 -9.72 2.44
N LYS A 52 3.58 -10.57 2.89
CA LYS A 52 3.75 -12.04 2.94
C LYS A 52 2.46 -12.75 2.56
N ARG A 53 2.58 -13.73 1.69
CA ARG A 53 1.52 -14.68 1.41
C ARG A 53 1.78 -15.97 2.18
N ALA A 54 0.89 -16.30 3.11
CA ALA A 54 0.97 -17.54 3.86
C ALA A 54 0.59 -18.74 2.98
N GLY A 55 1.10 -19.93 3.32
CA GLY A 55 0.71 -21.18 2.64
C GLY A 55 -0.79 -21.47 2.69
N SER A 56 -1.51 -20.93 3.69
CA SER A 56 -2.97 -20.95 3.80
C SER A 56 -3.70 -20.06 2.79
N GLY A 57 -2.97 -19.22 2.03
CA GLY A 57 -3.51 -18.28 1.07
C GLY A 57 -3.95 -16.93 1.66
N HIS A 58 -3.75 -16.71 2.95
CA HIS A 58 -3.94 -15.40 3.59
C HIS A 58 -2.79 -14.46 3.22
N LEU A 59 -3.09 -13.15 3.10
CA LEU A 59 -2.09 -12.13 2.91
C LEU A 59 -1.91 -11.36 4.21
N TYR A 60 -0.66 -11.10 4.57
CA TYR A 60 -0.25 -10.30 5.72
C TYR A 60 0.68 -9.21 5.22
N PHE A 61 0.44 -7.98 5.63
CA PHE A 61 1.28 -6.82 5.33
C PHE A 61 1.03 -5.73 6.36
N ARG A 62 1.74 -4.64 6.26
CA ARG A 62 1.53 -3.44 7.06
C ARG A 62 1.26 -2.27 6.15
N LEU A 63 0.38 -1.40 6.58
CA LEU A 63 0.20 -0.08 6.01
C LEU A 63 0.96 0.91 6.89
N LYS A 64 1.83 1.70 6.33
CA LYS A 64 2.58 2.73 7.03
C LYS A 64 2.39 4.09 6.37
N ASP A 65 2.46 5.13 7.16
CA ASP A 65 2.65 6.51 6.76
C ASP A 65 3.84 7.09 7.55
N ASP A 66 3.96 8.42 7.57
CA ASP A 66 5.06 9.10 8.25
C ASP A 66 4.98 8.98 9.79
N ASP A 67 3.76 8.74 10.34
CA ASP A 67 3.50 8.81 11.78
C ASP A 67 3.17 7.44 12.40
N ALA A 68 2.67 6.48 11.62
CA ALA A 68 2.09 5.25 12.17
C ALA A 68 2.25 4.02 11.28
N VAL A 69 2.05 2.86 11.92
CA VAL A 69 2.01 1.55 11.25
C VAL A 69 0.77 0.80 11.70
N LEU A 70 0.01 0.27 10.73
CA LEU A 70 -1.17 -0.55 10.96
C LEU A 70 -0.99 -1.93 10.35
N ASP A 71 -1.12 -2.98 11.17
CA ASP A 71 -1.12 -4.36 10.69
C ASP A 71 -2.36 -4.62 9.81
N ALA A 72 -2.16 -5.33 8.72
CA ALA A 72 -3.21 -5.65 7.75
C ALA A 72 -3.24 -7.16 7.46
N VAL A 73 -4.44 -7.73 7.47
CA VAL A 73 -4.68 -9.13 7.08
C VAL A 73 -5.77 -9.18 6.03
N CYS A 74 -5.52 -9.91 4.94
CA CYS A 74 -6.55 -10.22 3.95
C CYS A 74 -6.76 -11.73 3.91
N TRP A 75 -7.96 -12.16 4.26
CA TRP A 75 -8.31 -13.57 4.30
C TRP A 75 -8.36 -14.17 2.89
N ARG A 76 -8.02 -15.45 2.75
CA ARG A 76 -7.97 -16.17 1.46
C ARG A 76 -9.16 -15.90 0.53
N GLY A 77 -10.37 -15.86 1.10
CA GLY A 77 -11.60 -15.61 0.32
C GLY A 77 -11.67 -14.20 -0.29
N ALA A 78 -11.11 -13.19 0.38
CA ALA A 78 -10.99 -11.83 -0.14
C ALA A 78 -9.74 -11.69 -1.02
N ALA A 79 -8.63 -12.31 -0.65
CA ALA A 79 -7.36 -12.25 -1.38
C ALA A 79 -7.46 -12.67 -2.85
N GLY A 80 -8.30 -13.66 -3.15
CA GLY A 80 -8.57 -14.10 -4.53
C GLY A 80 -9.42 -13.13 -5.35
N ARG A 81 -10.07 -12.14 -4.71
CA ARG A 81 -10.94 -11.15 -5.34
C ARG A 81 -10.36 -9.74 -5.35
N LEU A 82 -9.17 -9.55 -4.78
CA LEU A 82 -8.49 -8.27 -4.85
C LEU A 82 -8.18 -7.94 -6.31
N GLY A 83 -8.61 -6.76 -6.77
CA GLY A 83 -8.30 -6.26 -8.12
C GLY A 83 -6.81 -6.03 -8.35
N ILE A 84 -6.07 -5.83 -7.26
CA ILE A 84 -4.63 -5.56 -7.25
C ILE A 84 -3.99 -6.40 -6.15
N GLN A 85 -2.86 -7.02 -6.46
CA GLN A 85 -2.06 -7.69 -5.45
C GLN A 85 -1.11 -6.66 -4.80
N PRO A 86 -1.23 -6.41 -3.48
CA PRO A 86 -0.31 -5.52 -2.77
C PRO A 86 1.14 -5.97 -2.90
N GLN A 87 2.08 -5.03 -3.03
CA GLN A 87 3.52 -5.27 -3.05
C GLN A 87 4.20 -4.21 -2.18
N ASP A 88 5.36 -4.55 -1.62
CA ASP A 88 6.15 -3.61 -0.81
C ASP A 88 6.48 -2.35 -1.60
N GLY A 89 6.31 -1.20 -0.96
CA GLY A 89 6.52 0.12 -1.55
C GLY A 89 5.34 0.69 -2.33
N MET A 90 4.25 -0.07 -2.52
CA MET A 90 3.04 0.45 -3.16
C MET A 90 2.24 1.32 -2.20
N GLU A 91 1.86 2.51 -2.63
CA GLU A 91 0.88 3.33 -1.93
C GLU A 91 -0.54 2.89 -2.31
N VAL A 92 -1.31 2.45 -1.33
CA VAL A 92 -2.64 1.88 -1.53
C VAL A 92 -3.69 2.51 -0.63
N ILE A 93 -4.96 2.34 -1.01
CA ILE A 93 -6.12 2.56 -0.15
C ILE A 93 -6.72 1.18 0.15
N ALA A 94 -6.58 0.74 1.39
CA ALA A 94 -7.18 -0.50 1.86
C ALA A 94 -8.56 -0.21 2.48
N THR A 95 -9.57 -0.90 2.02
CA THR A 95 -10.92 -0.87 2.59
C THR A 95 -11.16 -2.12 3.40
N GLY A 96 -11.62 -1.97 4.63
CA GLY A 96 -11.82 -3.10 5.53
C GLY A 96 -12.39 -2.71 6.88
N LYS A 97 -12.27 -3.61 7.86
CA LYS A 97 -12.76 -3.44 9.23
C LYS A 97 -11.59 -3.42 10.20
N ILE A 98 -11.60 -2.48 11.13
CA ILE A 98 -10.65 -2.51 12.24
C ILE A 98 -11.11 -3.53 13.28
N THR A 99 -10.19 -4.35 13.75
CA THR A 99 -10.45 -5.31 14.82
C THR A 99 -9.27 -5.43 15.76
N GLY A 100 -9.55 -5.74 17.02
CA GLY A 100 -8.52 -6.08 18.01
C GLY A 100 -8.10 -7.55 17.91
N TYR A 101 -6.80 -7.79 18.07
CA TYR A 101 -6.26 -9.15 18.24
C TYR A 101 -5.81 -9.36 19.69
N PRO A 102 -6.69 -9.88 20.56
CA PRO A 102 -6.50 -9.92 22.01
C PRO A 102 -5.22 -10.61 22.47
N SER A 103 -4.82 -11.70 21.79
CA SER A 103 -3.65 -12.49 22.16
C SER A 103 -2.31 -11.75 22.07
N ARG A 104 -2.25 -10.63 21.35
CA ARG A 104 -1.06 -9.79 21.16
C ARG A 104 -1.27 -8.34 21.54
N SER A 105 -2.44 -7.98 22.06
CA SER A 105 -2.81 -6.61 22.45
C SER A 105 -2.56 -5.58 21.34
N ASN A 106 -2.77 -5.98 20.08
CA ASN A 106 -2.67 -5.11 18.93
C ASN A 106 -4.01 -5.00 18.18
N TYR A 107 -4.12 -3.99 17.34
CA TYR A 107 -5.24 -3.82 16.41
C TYR A 107 -4.75 -3.97 14.98
N GLN A 108 -5.64 -4.38 14.10
CA GLN A 108 -5.33 -4.62 12.69
C GLN A 108 -6.54 -4.30 11.82
N ILE A 109 -6.29 -4.04 10.55
CA ILE A 109 -7.34 -3.95 9.54
C ILE A 109 -7.53 -5.32 8.86
N VAL A 110 -8.77 -5.81 8.85
CA VAL A 110 -9.18 -6.95 8.02
C VAL A 110 -9.58 -6.41 6.65
N VAL A 111 -8.70 -6.59 5.68
CA VAL A 111 -8.82 -5.99 4.35
C VAL A 111 -9.79 -6.77 3.48
N GLU A 112 -10.73 -6.07 2.86
CA GLU A 112 -11.71 -6.59 1.91
C GLU A 112 -11.40 -6.18 0.47
N GLN A 113 -10.86 -4.95 0.28
CA GLN A 113 -10.51 -4.38 -1.02
C GLN A 113 -9.22 -3.57 -0.92
N VAL A 114 -8.48 -3.52 -2.03
CA VAL A 114 -7.27 -2.69 -2.16
C VAL A 114 -7.32 -1.98 -3.51
N GLU A 115 -7.05 -0.68 -3.49
CA GLU A 115 -6.97 0.21 -4.66
C GLU A 115 -5.60 0.90 -4.64
N ILE A 116 -5.03 1.21 -5.81
CA ILE A 116 -3.80 2.03 -5.87
C ILE A 116 -4.16 3.46 -5.44
N ALA A 117 -3.39 4.02 -4.51
CA ALA A 117 -3.56 5.40 -4.11
C ALA A 117 -3.08 6.33 -5.22
N GLY A 118 -3.85 7.38 -5.50
CA GLY A 118 -3.46 8.37 -6.50
C GLY A 118 -3.70 7.99 -7.96
N GLU A 119 -4.16 6.79 -8.28
CA GLU A 119 -4.46 6.39 -9.67
C GLU A 119 -5.42 7.37 -10.36
N GLY A 120 -6.47 7.80 -9.69
CA GLY A 120 -7.40 8.79 -10.23
C GLY A 120 -6.76 10.17 -10.48
N ALA A 121 -5.82 10.60 -9.64
CA ALA A 121 -5.09 11.85 -9.84
C ALA A 121 -4.11 11.73 -11.02
N LEU A 122 -3.44 10.58 -11.16
CA LEU A 122 -2.54 10.31 -12.27
C LEU A 122 -3.29 10.23 -13.62
N LEU A 123 -4.42 9.54 -13.65
CA LEU A 123 -5.28 9.45 -14.84
C LEU A 123 -5.81 10.83 -15.24
N LYS A 124 -6.24 11.65 -14.28
CA LYS A 124 -6.66 13.01 -14.54
C LYS A 124 -5.53 13.86 -15.12
N LEU A 125 -4.32 13.78 -14.54
CA LEU A 125 -3.15 14.48 -15.05
C LEU A 125 -2.81 14.07 -16.49
N LEU A 126 -2.89 12.77 -16.79
CA LEU A 126 -2.68 12.22 -18.12
C LEU A 126 -3.71 12.76 -19.11
N GLU A 127 -4.98 12.79 -18.73
CA GLU A 127 -6.07 13.30 -19.56
C GLU A 127 -5.94 14.82 -19.80
N ASP A 128 -5.60 15.58 -18.77
CA ASP A 128 -5.37 17.03 -18.89
C ASP A 128 -4.19 17.31 -19.83
N ARG A 129 -3.08 16.58 -19.73
CA ARG A 129 -1.96 16.66 -20.68
C ARG A 129 -2.38 16.31 -22.09
N ARG A 130 -3.16 15.25 -22.28
CA ARG A 130 -3.66 14.86 -23.60
C ARG A 130 -4.53 15.94 -24.21
N LYS A 131 -5.43 16.56 -23.43
CA LYS A 131 -6.26 17.69 -23.87
C LYS A 131 -5.42 18.90 -24.27
N ALA A 132 -4.40 19.26 -23.47
CA ALA A 132 -3.50 20.34 -23.77
C ALA A 132 -2.75 20.11 -25.11
N LEU A 133 -2.15 18.94 -25.30
CA LEU A 133 -1.47 18.57 -26.54
C LEU A 133 -2.41 18.52 -27.75
N ALA A 134 -3.66 18.10 -27.54
CA ALA A 134 -4.69 18.12 -28.58
C ALA A 134 -5.08 19.56 -28.96
N ALA A 135 -5.19 20.47 -28.00
CA ALA A 135 -5.46 21.88 -28.24
C ALA A 135 -4.33 22.59 -29.02
N GLU A 136 -3.06 22.17 -28.82
CA GLU A 136 -1.92 22.59 -29.61
C GLU A 136 -1.92 21.98 -31.04
N GLY A 137 -2.87 21.08 -31.32
CA GLY A 137 -3.02 20.43 -32.62
C GLY A 137 -1.95 19.38 -32.92
N LEU A 138 -1.23 18.88 -31.91
CA LEU A 138 -0.14 17.91 -32.10
C LEU A 138 -0.64 16.53 -32.58
N PHE A 139 -1.93 16.23 -32.37
CA PHE A 139 -2.54 14.99 -32.85
C PHE A 139 -3.23 15.15 -34.20
N ALA A 140 -3.26 16.35 -34.79
CA ALA A 140 -3.93 16.61 -36.04
C ALA A 140 -3.30 15.78 -37.17
N PRO A 141 -4.11 15.09 -38.00
CA PRO A 141 -3.61 14.27 -39.11
C PRO A 141 -2.74 15.05 -40.08
N GLU A 142 -3.03 16.35 -40.28
CA GLU A 142 -2.34 17.24 -41.20
C GLU A 142 -0.87 17.52 -40.79
N LYS A 143 -0.56 17.36 -39.47
CA LYS A 143 0.79 17.49 -38.93
C LYS A 143 1.61 16.21 -39.01
N LYS A 144 1.00 15.10 -39.41
CA LYS A 144 1.67 13.81 -39.53
C LYS A 144 2.18 13.60 -40.94
N ALA A 145 3.49 13.59 -41.12
CA ALA A 145 4.10 13.22 -42.39
C ALA A 145 3.98 11.69 -42.61
N PRO A 146 3.78 11.27 -43.88
CA PRO A 146 3.84 9.84 -44.20
C PRO A 146 5.23 9.27 -43.88
N LEU A 147 5.27 8.04 -43.41
CA LEU A 147 6.54 7.36 -43.12
C LEU A 147 7.28 7.08 -44.43
N PRO A 148 8.58 7.39 -44.56
CA PRO A 148 9.38 7.02 -45.72
C PRO A 148 9.48 5.49 -45.80
N PHE A 149 9.46 4.93 -47.01
CA PHE A 149 9.55 3.47 -47.23
C PHE A 149 10.82 2.87 -46.63
N LEU A 150 11.99 3.55 -46.82
CA LEU A 150 13.27 3.13 -46.25
C LEU A 150 14.00 4.38 -45.72
N PRO A 151 13.89 4.68 -44.42
CA PRO A 151 14.58 5.83 -43.82
C PRO A 151 16.07 5.58 -43.77
N ASN A 152 16.88 6.63 -44.05
CA ASN A 152 18.32 6.58 -43.89
C ASN A 152 18.75 6.71 -42.42
N VAL A 153 17.97 7.46 -41.64
CA VAL A 153 18.23 7.71 -40.23
C VAL A 153 16.96 7.42 -39.43
N ILE A 154 17.10 6.72 -38.33
CA ILE A 154 16.01 6.42 -37.39
C ILE A 154 16.31 7.08 -36.06
N GLY A 155 15.44 8.02 -35.64
CA GLY A 155 15.48 8.62 -34.31
C GLY A 155 14.79 7.73 -33.29
N VAL A 156 15.43 7.49 -32.16
CA VAL A 156 14.86 6.73 -31.03
C VAL A 156 14.97 7.56 -29.76
N VAL A 157 13.84 7.77 -29.09
CA VAL A 157 13.77 8.42 -27.77
C VAL A 157 13.59 7.32 -26.73
N SER A 158 14.63 7.01 -25.97
CA SER A 158 14.63 5.90 -25.01
C SER A 158 15.78 6.01 -24.01
N SER A 159 15.76 5.12 -22.98
CA SER A 159 16.89 4.95 -22.08
C SER A 159 18.12 4.38 -22.83
N PRO A 160 19.33 4.94 -22.65
CA PRO A 160 20.53 4.49 -23.36
C PRO A 160 20.99 3.08 -22.95
N THR A 161 20.62 2.62 -21.77
CA THR A 161 21.07 1.34 -21.19
C THR A 161 19.96 0.26 -21.17
N GLY A 162 18.75 0.60 -21.59
CA GLY A 162 17.59 -0.29 -21.54
C GLY A 162 17.68 -1.50 -22.46
N ALA A 163 16.91 -2.55 -22.17
CA ALA A 163 16.81 -3.73 -23.02
C ALA A 163 16.19 -3.38 -24.39
N VAL A 164 15.25 -2.44 -24.42
CA VAL A 164 14.53 -2.02 -25.63
C VAL A 164 15.47 -1.46 -26.71
N ILE A 165 16.39 -0.56 -26.35
CA ILE A 165 17.33 -0.01 -27.33
C ILE A 165 18.27 -1.07 -27.89
N ARG A 166 18.70 -2.04 -27.06
CA ARG A 166 19.54 -3.17 -27.50
C ARG A 166 18.80 -4.07 -28.49
N ASP A 167 17.51 -4.34 -28.23
CA ASP A 167 16.68 -5.14 -29.13
C ASP A 167 16.46 -4.43 -30.47
N ILE A 168 16.13 -3.14 -30.46
CA ILE A 168 16.00 -2.33 -31.67
C ILE A 168 17.28 -2.37 -32.51
N LEU A 169 18.43 -2.13 -31.91
CA LEU A 169 19.72 -2.15 -32.61
C LEU A 169 20.06 -3.54 -33.15
N HIS A 170 19.75 -4.59 -32.40
CA HIS A 170 19.95 -5.96 -32.85
C HIS A 170 19.08 -6.27 -34.09
N ARG A 171 17.80 -5.96 -34.05
CA ARG A 171 16.88 -6.18 -35.17
C ARG A 171 17.24 -5.38 -36.42
N LEU A 172 17.68 -4.12 -36.26
CA LEU A 172 18.10 -3.32 -37.38
C LEU A 172 19.38 -3.85 -38.04
N ARG A 173 20.35 -4.36 -37.25
CA ARG A 173 21.57 -4.98 -37.77
C ARG A 173 21.28 -6.25 -38.57
N ASP A 174 20.39 -7.07 -38.08
CA ASP A 174 20.04 -8.34 -38.72
C ASP A 174 19.28 -8.18 -40.02
N ARG A 175 18.41 -7.17 -40.11
CA ARG A 175 17.47 -7.07 -41.22
C ARG A 175 17.85 -6.01 -42.24
N PHE A 176 18.14 -4.82 -41.76
CA PHE A 176 18.46 -3.68 -42.61
C PHE A 176 19.20 -2.60 -41.82
N PRO A 177 20.53 -2.62 -41.78
CA PRO A 177 21.32 -1.66 -41.02
C PRO A 177 21.05 -0.22 -41.43
N ARG A 178 20.74 0.62 -40.45
CA ARG A 178 20.52 2.05 -40.60
C ARG A 178 21.19 2.83 -39.49
N HIS A 179 21.45 4.12 -39.78
CA HIS A 179 21.96 5.00 -38.76
C HIS A 179 20.88 5.29 -37.73
N VAL A 180 21.20 5.08 -36.44
CA VAL A 180 20.29 5.31 -35.32
C VAL A 180 20.79 6.48 -34.49
N LEU A 181 19.95 7.51 -34.36
CA LEU A 181 20.17 8.63 -33.44
C LEU A 181 19.37 8.34 -32.15
N LEU A 182 20.08 8.13 -31.07
CA LEU A 182 19.45 7.95 -29.76
C LEU A 182 19.34 9.30 -29.04
N TRP A 183 18.11 9.69 -28.69
CA TRP A 183 17.84 10.78 -27.76
C TRP A 183 17.63 10.20 -26.37
N PRO A 184 18.60 10.36 -25.44
CA PRO A 184 18.54 9.72 -24.14
C PRO A 184 17.50 10.41 -23.24
N VAL A 185 16.61 9.61 -22.68
CA VAL A 185 15.61 10.04 -21.68
C VAL A 185 15.54 9.01 -20.56
N SER A 186 15.09 9.45 -19.38
CA SER A 186 14.70 8.53 -18.30
C SER A 186 13.30 7.96 -18.61
N VAL A 187 13.20 6.65 -18.61
CA VAL A 187 11.95 5.91 -18.83
C VAL A 187 11.60 5.14 -17.58
#